data_851c46df098dd2736c326ecb36af5712
#
_entry.id   851c46df098dd2736c326ecb36af5712
#
_cell.length_a   1.000
_cell.length_b   1.000
_cell.length_c   1.000
_cell.angle_alpha   90.00
_cell.angle_beta   90.00
_cell.angle_gamma   90.00
#
_symmetry.space_group_name_H-M   'P 1'
#
loop_
_entity.id
_entity.type
_entity.pdbx_description
1 polymer ?
#
loop_
_entity_poly.entity_id
_entity_poly.type
_entity_poly.pdbx_seq_one_letter_code
_entity_poly.pdbx_strand_id
1 'polypeptide(L)'
;MVLPSSLNFPRWLRDNQHRLQPPVCNCVFQEGEDFQIMVVGGPNSRTDFHINPTEEWFYQVKGRMLLRMADPQTHEITDEYIEEGGMLLLPALTPHSPNRFADTVGLVIERKRGGQKEAMRWYCEQCGRVVHERWFVCESLDRDLVPIINEYKASEELRTCGHCGHLNPTAYSA
;
A
#
# COMPACT_ATOMS: atom_id res chain seq x y z
N MET A 1 -16.67 30.95 5.93
CA MET A 1 -15.80 29.96 5.26
C MET A 1 -14.38 30.50 5.29
N VAL A 2 -13.42 29.79 5.90
CA VAL A 2 -11.98 30.16 5.84
C VAL A 2 -11.43 29.52 4.57
N LEU A 3 -10.88 30.34 3.69
CA LEU A 3 -10.23 29.84 2.48
C LEU A 3 -8.93 29.09 2.85
N PRO A 4 -8.62 27.97 2.19
CA PRO A 4 -7.40 27.23 2.47
C PRO A 4 -6.15 28.03 2.04
N SER A 5 -5.07 27.87 2.76
CA SER A 5 -3.75 28.41 2.39
C SER A 5 -2.84 27.30 1.90
N SER A 6 -1.89 27.64 1.02
CA SER A 6 -0.88 26.70 0.57
C SER A 6 0.04 26.27 1.72
N LEU A 7 0.42 24.99 1.72
CA LEU A 7 1.45 24.45 2.62
C LEU A 7 2.78 24.36 1.90
N ASN A 8 3.86 24.73 2.60
CA ASN A 8 5.21 24.50 2.09
C ASN A 8 5.63 23.07 2.42
N PHE A 9 5.55 22.19 1.41
CA PHE A 9 5.78 20.76 1.59
C PHE A 9 7.21 20.41 2.07
N PRO A 10 8.31 21.01 1.54
CA PRO A 10 9.65 20.77 2.08
C PRO A 10 9.81 21.18 3.56
N ARG A 11 9.15 22.26 3.99
CA ARG A 11 9.14 22.64 5.41
C ARG A 11 8.37 21.62 6.24
N TRP A 12 7.18 21.21 5.77
CA TRP A 12 6.37 20.22 6.45
C TRP A 12 7.13 18.89 6.64
N LEU A 13 7.86 18.43 5.61
CA LEU A 13 8.69 17.23 5.68
C LEU A 13 9.74 17.32 6.79
N ARG A 14 10.47 18.42 6.86
CA ARG A 14 11.48 18.62 7.92
C ARG A 14 10.87 18.58 9.32
N ASP A 15 9.71 19.21 9.48
CA ASP A 15 9.04 19.34 10.78
C ASP A 15 8.37 18.01 11.22
N ASN A 16 8.11 17.09 10.28
CA ASN A 16 7.35 15.85 10.50
C ASN A 16 8.11 14.55 10.19
N GLN A 17 9.43 14.58 10.01
CA GLN A 17 10.24 13.39 9.68
C GLN A 17 10.01 12.21 10.64
N HIS A 18 9.81 12.48 11.92
CA HIS A 18 9.57 11.48 12.95
C HIS A 18 8.29 10.66 12.71
N ARG A 19 7.30 11.20 12.00
CA ARG A 19 6.04 10.54 11.67
C ARG A 19 6.15 9.57 10.48
N LEU A 20 7.24 9.67 9.71
CA LEU A 20 7.50 8.88 8.51
C LEU A 20 8.43 7.71 8.76
N GLN A 21 8.70 7.41 10.03
CA GLN A 21 9.54 6.30 10.46
C GLN A 21 8.68 5.11 10.92
N PRO A 22 9.22 3.87 10.89
CA PRO A 22 8.53 2.72 11.46
C PRO A 22 8.09 2.97 12.91
N PRO A 23 6.98 2.36 13.35
CA PRO A 23 6.20 1.31 12.67
C PRO A 23 5.13 1.83 11.70
N VAL A 24 4.77 3.11 11.72
CA VAL A 24 3.62 3.64 10.96
C VAL A 24 4.00 4.00 9.54
N CYS A 25 5.09 4.75 9.34
CA CYS A 25 5.64 5.19 8.06
C CYS A 25 4.71 6.00 7.16
N ASN A 26 3.49 6.31 7.56
CA ASN A 26 2.56 7.13 6.77
C ASN A 26 1.86 8.21 7.59
N CYS A 27 1.42 9.24 6.92
CA CYS A 27 0.70 10.34 7.53
C CYS A 27 -0.21 11.01 6.52
N VAL A 28 -1.50 11.18 6.87
CA VAL A 28 -2.39 12.02 6.08
C VAL A 28 -1.89 13.45 6.16
N PHE A 29 -1.52 14.00 5.00
CA PHE A 29 -0.99 15.35 4.85
C PHE A 29 -2.09 16.38 4.62
N GLN A 30 -3.05 16.06 3.75
CA GLN A 30 -4.24 16.84 3.48
C GLN A 30 -5.41 15.90 3.21
N GLU A 31 -6.60 16.32 3.62
CA GLU A 31 -7.83 15.56 3.44
C GLU A 31 -8.95 16.50 3.00
N GLY A 32 -9.62 16.14 1.91
CA GLY A 32 -10.82 16.79 1.39
C GLY A 32 -12.07 15.92 1.56
N GLU A 33 -13.14 16.27 0.88
CA GLU A 33 -14.38 15.45 0.86
C GLU A 33 -14.13 14.14 0.12
N ASP A 34 -13.56 14.23 -1.10
CA ASP A 34 -13.40 13.09 -2.01
C ASP A 34 -12.00 12.49 -2.00
N PHE A 35 -10.98 13.26 -1.61
CA PHE A 35 -9.57 12.89 -1.72
C PHE A 35 -8.84 12.98 -0.39
N GLN A 36 -7.82 12.12 -0.26
CA GLN A 36 -6.78 12.27 0.74
C GLN A 36 -5.40 12.21 0.10
N ILE A 37 -4.48 12.99 0.66
CA ILE A 37 -3.08 13.01 0.29
C ILE A 37 -2.30 12.48 1.48
N MET A 38 -1.57 11.39 1.27
CA MET A 38 -0.71 10.79 2.27
C MET A 38 0.76 11.03 1.92
N VAL A 39 1.57 11.29 2.95
CA VAL A 39 3.02 11.20 2.87
C VAL A 39 3.43 9.87 3.46
N VAL A 40 4.19 9.10 2.70
CA VAL A 40 4.61 7.76 3.10
C VAL A 40 6.12 7.65 3.07
N GLY A 41 6.71 7.26 4.20
CA GLY A 41 8.15 6.98 4.34
C GLY A 41 8.47 5.49 4.20
N GLY A 42 9.76 5.18 4.31
CA GLY A 42 10.28 3.82 4.37
C GLY A 42 11.27 3.65 5.53
N PRO A 43 11.67 2.39 5.86
CA PRO A 43 11.36 1.17 5.11
C PRO A 43 9.97 0.60 5.39
N ASN A 44 9.36 0.00 4.38
CA ASN A 44 8.12 -0.76 4.50
C ASN A 44 8.12 -1.90 3.48
N SER A 45 8.16 -3.14 3.95
CA SER A 45 8.11 -4.36 3.13
C SER A 45 6.79 -5.09 3.36
N ARG A 46 6.04 -5.35 2.31
CA ARG A 46 4.70 -5.96 2.35
C ARG A 46 4.66 -7.21 1.49
N THR A 47 3.97 -8.25 1.98
CA THR A 47 3.65 -9.47 1.22
C THR A 47 2.23 -9.47 0.65
N ASP A 48 1.39 -8.58 1.15
CA ASP A 48 0.01 -8.39 0.73
C ASP A 48 -0.09 -7.48 -0.49
N PHE A 49 -1.13 -7.71 -1.28
CA PHE A 49 -1.57 -6.84 -2.37
C PHE A 49 -2.90 -6.22 -1.98
N HIS A 50 -2.94 -4.90 -1.99
CA HIS A 50 -4.16 -4.12 -1.79
C HIS A 50 -4.94 -4.04 -3.10
N ILE A 51 -6.26 -4.13 -3.04
CA ILE A 51 -7.18 -3.93 -4.17
C ILE A 51 -8.12 -2.79 -3.81
N ASN A 52 -7.77 -1.60 -4.29
CA ASN A 52 -8.54 -0.39 -4.05
C ASN A 52 -9.64 -0.24 -5.12
N PRO A 53 -10.90 0.04 -4.74
CA PRO A 53 -11.97 0.27 -5.71
C PRO A 53 -11.83 1.57 -6.51
N THR A 54 -10.88 2.43 -6.15
CA THR A 54 -10.59 3.70 -6.82
C THR A 54 -9.16 3.75 -7.33
N GLU A 55 -8.89 4.69 -8.21
CA GLU A 55 -7.53 4.97 -8.69
C GLU A 55 -6.65 5.50 -7.56
N GLU A 56 -5.35 5.20 -7.62
CA GLU A 56 -4.33 5.74 -6.75
C GLU A 56 -3.22 6.41 -7.56
N TRP A 57 -2.77 7.57 -7.12
CA TRP A 57 -1.67 8.28 -7.77
C TRP A 57 -0.46 8.30 -6.84
N PHE A 58 0.67 7.83 -7.35
CA PHE A 58 1.95 7.76 -6.66
C PHE A 58 2.91 8.81 -7.22
N TYR A 59 3.62 9.50 -6.33
CA TYR A 59 4.73 10.38 -6.67
C TYR A 59 5.90 10.14 -5.71
N GLN A 60 7.06 9.82 -6.24
CA GLN A 60 8.24 9.57 -5.42
C GLN A 60 9.04 10.85 -5.23
N VAL A 61 9.04 11.38 -3.99
CA VAL A 61 9.66 12.65 -3.62
C VAL A 61 11.15 12.50 -3.36
N LYS A 62 11.55 11.38 -2.74
CA LYS A 62 12.94 11.09 -2.36
C LYS A 62 13.20 9.59 -2.47
N GLY A 63 14.32 9.25 -3.12
CA GLY A 63 14.71 7.86 -3.37
C GLY A 63 13.72 7.14 -4.28
N ARG A 64 13.70 5.81 -4.27
CA ARG A 64 12.81 5.00 -5.10
C ARG A 64 11.92 4.09 -4.28
N MET A 65 10.82 3.63 -4.88
CA MET A 65 9.98 2.56 -4.35
C MET A 65 9.81 1.45 -5.36
N LEU A 66 9.51 0.25 -4.90
CA LEU A 66 9.06 -0.87 -5.72
C LEU A 66 7.54 -1.00 -5.58
N LEU A 67 6.81 -0.83 -6.67
CA LEU A 67 5.39 -1.12 -6.77
C LEU A 67 5.21 -2.46 -7.49
N ARG A 68 4.84 -3.49 -6.75
CA ARG A 68 4.46 -4.78 -7.32
C ARG A 68 2.99 -4.72 -7.70
N MET A 69 2.66 -5.05 -8.93
CA MET A 69 1.29 -5.05 -9.45
C MET A 69 0.95 -6.43 -9.99
N ALA A 70 -0.27 -6.90 -9.75
CA ALA A 70 -0.75 -8.13 -10.36
C ALA A 70 -1.85 -7.80 -11.37
N ASP A 71 -1.79 -8.42 -12.54
CA ASP A 71 -2.87 -8.34 -13.51
C ASP A 71 -4.16 -8.94 -12.89
N PRO A 72 -5.29 -8.20 -12.89
CA PRO A 72 -6.51 -8.67 -12.24
C PRO A 72 -7.10 -9.97 -12.81
N GLN A 73 -6.76 -10.32 -14.06
CA GLN A 73 -7.30 -11.49 -14.76
C GLN A 73 -6.33 -12.67 -14.79
N THR A 74 -5.05 -12.41 -15.13
CA THR A 74 -4.04 -13.47 -15.27
C THR A 74 -3.30 -13.76 -13.97
N HIS A 75 -3.31 -12.82 -13.03
CA HIS A 75 -2.53 -12.82 -11.78
C HIS A 75 -1.02 -12.76 -11.99
N GLU A 76 -0.58 -12.43 -13.20
CA GLU A 76 0.85 -12.18 -13.47
C GLU A 76 1.32 -10.96 -12.71
N ILE A 77 2.44 -11.12 -11.98
CA ILE A 77 3.01 -10.04 -11.16
C ILE A 77 4.08 -9.31 -11.97
N THR A 78 3.96 -8.01 -12.04
CA THR A 78 4.94 -7.09 -12.64
C THR A 78 5.50 -6.18 -11.55
N ASP A 79 6.81 -6.03 -11.54
CA ASP A 79 7.54 -5.17 -10.61
C ASP A 79 7.93 -3.87 -11.31
N GLU A 80 7.43 -2.72 -10.81
CA GLU A 80 7.72 -1.39 -11.33
C GLU A 80 8.47 -0.56 -10.28
N TYR A 81 9.63 -0.01 -10.68
CA TYR A 81 10.38 0.92 -9.85
C TYR A 81 10.00 2.36 -10.17
N ILE A 82 9.39 3.03 -9.19
CA ILE A 82 9.12 4.46 -9.30
C ILE A 82 10.32 5.18 -8.71
N GLU A 83 11.16 5.76 -9.56
CA GLU A 83 12.36 6.50 -9.19
C GLU A 83 12.03 7.87 -8.61
N GLU A 84 12.99 8.52 -7.97
CA GLU A 84 12.84 9.90 -7.47
C GLU A 84 12.39 10.86 -8.58
N GLY A 85 11.33 11.63 -8.34
CA GLY A 85 10.67 12.48 -9.33
C GLY A 85 9.68 11.73 -10.23
N GLY A 86 9.65 10.38 -10.17
CA GLY A 86 8.72 9.57 -10.93
C GLY A 86 7.29 9.60 -10.36
N MET A 87 6.32 9.39 -11.24
CA MET A 87 4.90 9.31 -10.88
C MET A 87 4.20 8.22 -11.66
N LEU A 88 3.15 7.65 -11.07
CA LEU A 88 2.33 6.61 -11.67
C LEU A 88 0.88 6.77 -11.24
N LEU A 89 -0.06 6.71 -12.19
CA LEU A 89 -1.48 6.56 -11.92
C LEU A 89 -1.85 5.09 -12.02
N LEU A 90 -2.22 4.49 -10.91
CA LEU A 90 -2.65 3.11 -10.82
C LEU A 90 -4.15 3.02 -11.08
N PRO A 91 -4.62 2.22 -12.05
CA PRO A 91 -6.04 2.01 -12.29
C PRO A 91 -6.75 1.35 -11.09
N ALA A 92 -8.02 1.67 -10.92
CA ALA A 92 -8.87 1.03 -9.91
C ALA A 92 -8.85 -0.50 -10.06
N LEU A 93 -9.01 -1.20 -8.94
CA LEU A 93 -9.07 -2.66 -8.83
C LEU A 93 -7.78 -3.40 -9.25
N THR A 94 -6.68 -2.68 -9.48
CA THR A 94 -5.38 -3.31 -9.71
C THR A 94 -4.79 -3.78 -8.39
N PRO A 95 -4.57 -5.09 -8.17
CA PRO A 95 -3.90 -5.58 -6.97
C PRO A 95 -2.46 -5.08 -6.95
N HIS A 96 -2.05 -4.42 -5.86
CA HIS A 96 -0.72 -3.81 -5.78
C HIS A 96 -0.13 -3.85 -4.38
N SER A 97 1.19 -3.90 -4.32
CA SER A 97 1.99 -3.98 -3.09
C SER A 97 3.09 -2.94 -3.13
N PRO A 98 2.92 -1.77 -2.50
CA PRO A 98 3.93 -0.73 -2.44
C PRO A 98 5.00 -1.09 -1.39
N ASN A 99 6.22 -1.34 -1.85
CA ASN A 99 7.38 -1.62 -1.03
C ASN A 99 8.35 -0.44 -1.05
N ARG A 100 8.74 0.06 0.11
CA ARG A 100 9.57 1.25 0.25
C ARG A 100 10.88 0.94 0.92
N PHE A 101 11.96 1.47 0.38
CA PHE A 101 13.29 1.34 0.95
C PHE A 101 13.52 2.34 2.08
N ALA A 102 14.60 2.16 2.84
CA ALA A 102 14.98 3.09 3.90
C ALA A 102 15.23 4.49 3.32
N ASP A 103 14.94 5.53 4.12
CA ASP A 103 15.16 6.94 3.78
C ASP A 103 14.42 7.44 2.54
N THR A 104 13.38 6.77 2.12
CA THR A 104 12.53 7.18 1.00
C THR A 104 11.30 7.94 1.46
N VAL A 105 10.78 8.81 0.61
CA VAL A 105 9.55 9.57 0.83
C VAL A 105 8.75 9.61 -0.46
N GLY A 106 7.47 9.27 -0.38
CA GLY A 106 6.53 9.40 -1.49
C GLY A 106 5.22 10.04 -1.06
N LEU A 107 4.48 10.51 -2.05
CA LEU A 107 3.08 10.91 -1.91
C LEU A 107 2.18 9.85 -2.51
N VAL A 108 1.05 9.60 -1.86
CA VAL A 108 -0.06 8.83 -2.40
C VAL A 108 -1.30 9.68 -2.34
N ILE A 109 -1.96 9.83 -3.48
CA ILE A 109 -3.25 10.52 -3.59
C ILE A 109 -4.28 9.48 -3.98
N GLU A 110 -5.32 9.35 -3.18
CA GLU A 110 -6.40 8.41 -3.42
C GLU A 110 -7.76 9.02 -3.08
N ARG A 111 -8.80 8.47 -3.70
CA ARG A 111 -10.18 8.83 -3.35
C ARG A 111 -10.61 8.11 -2.08
N LYS A 112 -11.44 8.77 -1.29
CA LYS A 112 -12.16 8.11 -0.19
C LYS A 112 -13.14 7.09 -0.76
N ARG A 113 -13.17 5.88 -0.18
CA ARG A 113 -13.95 4.74 -0.69
C ARG A 113 -15.45 4.89 -0.55
N GLY A 114 -15.94 5.78 0.34
CA GLY A 114 -17.37 6.03 0.52
C GLY A 114 -18.18 4.78 0.89
N GLY A 115 -17.60 3.86 1.68
CA GLY A 115 -18.23 2.59 2.06
C GLY A 115 -18.11 1.49 1.03
N GLN A 116 -17.40 1.69 -0.08
CA GLN A 116 -17.09 0.62 -1.02
C GLN A 116 -16.13 -0.39 -0.40
N LYS A 117 -16.27 -1.66 -0.81
CA LYS A 117 -15.35 -2.72 -0.37
C LYS A 117 -14.03 -2.61 -1.10
N GLU A 118 -12.97 -2.87 -0.36
CA GLU A 118 -11.62 -3.08 -0.83
C GLU A 118 -11.13 -4.46 -0.37
N ALA A 119 -10.01 -4.94 -0.86
CA ALA A 119 -9.49 -6.24 -0.47
C ALA A 119 -7.99 -6.23 -0.19
N MET A 120 -7.59 -7.17 0.67
CA MET A 120 -6.22 -7.63 0.80
C MET A 120 -6.13 -9.02 0.17
N ARG A 121 -5.11 -9.23 -0.67
CA ARG A 121 -4.86 -10.50 -1.38
C ARG A 121 -3.40 -10.90 -1.21
N TRP A 122 -3.16 -12.20 -1.12
CA TRP A 122 -1.83 -12.79 -1.11
C TRP A 122 -1.71 -13.80 -2.24
N TYR A 123 -0.59 -13.73 -2.94
CA TYR A 123 -0.24 -14.68 -4.00
C TYR A 123 0.82 -15.65 -3.51
N CYS A 124 0.79 -16.87 -4.03
CA CYS A 124 1.81 -17.87 -3.75
C CYS A 124 3.12 -17.49 -4.42
N GLU A 125 4.19 -17.42 -3.66
CA GLU A 125 5.51 -17.08 -4.19
C GLU A 125 6.07 -18.15 -5.13
N GLN A 126 5.58 -19.39 -5.02
CA GLN A 126 6.06 -20.49 -5.86
C GLN A 126 5.25 -20.66 -7.15
N CYS A 127 3.92 -20.53 -7.13
CA CYS A 127 3.07 -20.81 -8.28
C CYS A 127 2.20 -19.65 -8.76
N GLY A 128 2.28 -18.46 -8.13
CA GLY A 128 1.56 -17.26 -8.51
C GLY A 128 0.05 -17.26 -8.24
N ARG A 129 -0.53 -18.37 -7.77
CA ARG A 129 -1.97 -18.44 -7.49
C ARG A 129 -2.33 -17.70 -6.22
N VAL A 130 -3.59 -17.25 -6.15
CA VAL A 130 -4.13 -16.63 -4.92
C VAL A 130 -4.11 -17.67 -3.79
N VAL A 131 -3.50 -17.29 -2.68
CA VAL A 131 -3.43 -18.09 -1.44
C VAL A 131 -4.54 -17.70 -0.50
N HIS A 132 -4.71 -16.39 -0.29
CA HIS A 132 -5.74 -15.84 0.59
C HIS A 132 -6.24 -14.50 0.07
N GLU A 133 -7.52 -14.21 0.31
CA GLU A 133 -8.15 -12.95 -0.02
C GLU A 133 -9.21 -12.59 1.02
N ARG A 134 -9.25 -11.33 1.42
CA ARG A 134 -10.27 -10.81 2.34
C ARG A 134 -10.82 -9.48 1.83
N TRP A 135 -12.14 -9.44 1.57
CA TRP A 135 -12.87 -8.22 1.26
C TRP A 135 -13.45 -7.58 2.52
N PHE A 136 -13.32 -6.28 2.66
CA PHE A 136 -13.77 -5.51 3.83
C PHE A 136 -14.12 -4.07 3.43
N VAL A 137 -14.79 -3.36 4.32
CA VAL A 137 -14.96 -1.90 4.22
C VAL A 137 -13.93 -1.28 5.17
N CYS A 138 -13.08 -0.39 4.68
CA CYS A 138 -12.08 0.28 5.47
C CYS A 138 -12.55 1.67 5.86
N GLU A 139 -12.78 1.88 7.14
CA GLU A 139 -13.02 3.19 7.73
C GLU A 139 -11.80 3.67 8.52
N SER A 140 -10.98 2.72 9.00
CA SER A 140 -9.76 2.98 9.76
C SER A 140 -8.73 1.89 9.48
N LEU A 141 -7.53 2.29 9.05
CA LEU A 141 -6.43 1.37 8.77
C LEU A 141 -6.09 0.49 9.98
N ASP A 142 -6.02 1.08 11.18
CA ASP A 142 -5.66 0.35 12.40
C ASP A 142 -6.72 -0.65 12.82
N ARG A 143 -8.00 -0.30 12.67
CA ARG A 143 -9.12 -1.14 13.09
C ARG A 143 -9.48 -2.21 12.05
N ASP A 144 -9.44 -1.87 10.77
CA ASP A 144 -10.04 -2.69 9.72
C ASP A 144 -8.99 -3.44 8.88
N LEU A 145 -7.82 -2.84 8.63
CA LEU A 145 -6.78 -3.43 7.79
C LEU A 145 -5.71 -4.19 8.59
N VAL A 146 -5.18 -3.58 9.64
CA VAL A 146 -4.10 -4.19 10.44
C VAL A 146 -4.47 -5.57 11.02
N PRO A 147 -5.70 -5.80 11.53
CA PRO A 147 -6.10 -7.12 11.99
C PRO A 147 -6.07 -8.20 10.92
N ILE A 148 -6.46 -7.89 9.66
CA ILE A 148 -6.45 -8.83 8.54
C ILE A 148 -5.01 -9.28 8.24
N ILE A 149 -4.07 -8.34 8.21
CA ILE A 149 -2.65 -8.63 7.99
C ILE A 149 -2.09 -9.51 9.12
N ASN A 150 -2.44 -9.20 10.36
CA ASN A 150 -1.97 -9.95 11.52
C ASN A 150 -2.56 -11.36 11.58
N GLU A 151 -3.85 -11.54 11.23
CA GLU A 151 -4.51 -12.84 11.11
C GLU A 151 -3.79 -13.72 10.08
N TYR A 152 -3.53 -13.18 8.88
CA TYR A 152 -2.77 -13.90 7.86
C TYR A 152 -1.37 -14.30 8.34
N LYS A 153 -0.62 -13.35 8.94
CA LYS A 153 0.73 -13.63 9.44
C LYS A 153 0.77 -14.70 10.52
N ALA A 154 -0.24 -14.74 11.39
CA ALA A 154 -0.31 -15.68 12.50
C ALA A 154 -0.74 -17.11 12.10
N SER A 155 -1.44 -17.28 10.97
CA SER A 155 -2.01 -18.54 10.53
C SER A 155 -1.19 -19.21 9.42
N GLU A 156 -0.58 -20.37 9.69
CA GLU A 156 0.04 -21.19 8.65
C GLU A 156 -0.98 -21.72 7.64
N GLU A 157 -2.20 -22.01 8.07
CA GLU A 157 -3.28 -22.44 7.19
C GLU A 157 -3.58 -21.38 6.14
N LEU A 158 -3.76 -20.11 6.53
CA LEU A 158 -4.02 -19.01 5.60
C LEU A 158 -2.83 -18.72 4.67
N ARG A 159 -1.60 -19.05 5.09
CA ARG A 159 -0.38 -18.85 4.30
C ARG A 159 -0.02 -20.03 3.42
N THR A 160 -0.64 -21.18 3.62
CA THR A 160 -0.37 -22.39 2.84
C THR A 160 -1.16 -22.37 1.53
N CYS A 161 -0.46 -22.44 0.41
CA CYS A 161 -1.09 -22.49 -0.90
C CYS A 161 -1.89 -23.79 -1.10
N GLY A 162 -3.19 -23.69 -1.27
CA GLY A 162 -4.07 -24.83 -1.50
C GLY A 162 -3.81 -25.57 -2.83
N HIS A 163 -3.00 -24.99 -3.74
CA HIS A 163 -2.68 -25.61 -5.02
C HIS A 163 -1.36 -26.40 -5.02
N CYS A 164 -0.27 -25.83 -4.47
CA CYS A 164 1.07 -26.44 -4.51
C CYS A 164 1.64 -26.79 -3.14
N GLY A 165 0.93 -26.47 -2.05
CA GLY A 165 1.37 -26.75 -0.68
C GLY A 165 2.48 -25.83 -0.15
N HIS A 166 2.90 -24.83 -0.94
CA HIS A 166 3.94 -23.89 -0.49
C HIS A 166 3.41 -23.02 0.67
N LEU A 167 4.23 -22.88 1.72
CA LEU A 167 3.96 -22.00 2.85
C LEU A 167 4.61 -20.64 2.58
N ASN A 168 3.80 -19.61 2.33
CA ASN A 168 4.28 -18.24 2.13
C ASN A 168 4.94 -17.69 3.40
N PRO A 169 6.00 -16.87 3.27
CA PRO A 169 6.60 -16.17 4.40
C PRO A 169 5.69 -15.08 4.96
N THR A 170 6.00 -14.63 6.16
CA THR A 170 5.28 -13.50 6.82
C THR A 170 5.83 -12.14 6.41
N ALA A 171 7.04 -12.10 5.83
CA ALA A 171 7.69 -10.92 5.30
C ALA A 171 8.66 -11.35 4.19
N TYR A 172 8.94 -10.50 3.22
CA TYR A 172 10.01 -10.75 2.26
C TYR A 172 11.38 -10.64 2.94
N SER A 173 12.31 -11.50 2.53
CA SER A 173 13.72 -11.34 2.89
C SER A 173 14.23 -10.02 2.31
N ALA A 174 14.85 -9.20 3.17
CA ALA A 174 15.46 -7.94 2.77
C ALA A 174 16.68 -8.19 1.86
#